data_b3273eb87037caae1d87f0fd276542e2
#
_entry.id   b3273eb87037caae1d87f0fd276542e2
#
_cell.length_a   1.000
_cell.length_b   1.000
_cell.length_c   1.000
_cell.angle_alpha   90.00
_cell.angle_beta   90.00
_cell.angle_gamma   90.00
#
_symmetry.space_group_name_H-M   'P 1'
#
loop_
_entity.id
_entity.type
_entity.pdbx_description
1 polymer ?
#
loop_
_entity_poly.entity_id
_entity_poly.type
_entity_poly.pdbx_seq_one_letter_code
_entity_poly.pdbx_strand_id
1 'polypeptide(L)'
;IRTTIKLEGVQQGKDGREWLPFTLRMYFYAGNEQIKVVHSFIYDGDQNKDFIRSLGVRFQVPMREDLYNRHVAFACADGGVWSEPVKPLVGRRILTLDKDQSWQKQQMEGKRIPEYQRFDAKNRSLIDNWAAWDNFRLSQLTDNSFSIRKRATEDSPWIGTFTGTQAGGYAFAGDVSGGMGVALQDFWQAYPSTLEVQHARSQEASLIVWLWSPESEAMDLRHYDKVAHDLIASYEDVQEGMSTPYGIARTHTLTVVPQAAYPGKAGIAETAQILSEAAPLMCTPEYLHACRAFGIWSLPDRSNPQRSKVEDRLNAYI
;
A
#
# COMPACT_ATOMS: atom_id res chain seq x y z
N ILE A 1 5.69 20.25 16.43
CA ILE A 1 6.15 21.06 15.29
C ILE A 1 6.02 20.22 14.03
N ARG A 2 5.51 20.83 12.95
CA ARG A 2 5.32 20.19 11.63
C ARG A 2 5.97 21.05 10.56
N THR A 3 6.69 20.42 9.62
CA THR A 3 7.15 21.04 8.38
C THR A 3 6.40 20.43 7.22
N THR A 4 6.00 21.25 6.25
CA THR A 4 5.33 20.79 5.02
C THR A 4 6.14 21.24 3.82
N ILE A 5 6.47 20.28 2.94
CA ILE A 5 7.06 20.57 1.63
C ILE A 5 5.97 20.32 0.60
N LYS A 6 5.70 21.31 -0.24
CA LYS A 6 4.76 21.24 -1.37
C LYS A 6 5.55 21.24 -2.67
N LEU A 7 5.26 20.30 -3.55
CA LEU A 7 5.74 20.25 -4.93
C LEU A 7 4.53 20.32 -5.86
N GLU A 8 4.65 21.07 -6.93
CA GLU A 8 3.67 21.18 -8.00
C GLU A 8 4.35 20.86 -9.32
N GLY A 9 3.66 20.16 -10.19
CA GLY A 9 4.19 19.75 -11.47
C GLY A 9 3.09 19.25 -12.41
N VAL A 10 3.51 18.86 -13.60
CA VAL A 10 2.66 18.24 -14.62
C VAL A 10 3.31 16.95 -15.10
N GLN A 11 2.52 16.00 -15.57
CA GLN A 11 3.05 14.82 -16.24
C GLN A 11 3.48 15.21 -17.65
N GLN A 12 4.68 14.82 -18.06
CA GLN A 12 5.20 15.09 -19.39
C GLN A 12 5.33 13.81 -20.20
N GLY A 13 4.66 13.78 -21.35
CA GLY A 13 4.79 12.70 -22.31
C GLY A 13 6.14 12.69 -23.03
N LYS A 14 6.48 11.58 -23.67
CA LYS A 14 7.72 11.48 -24.47
C LYS A 14 7.75 12.44 -25.67
N ASP A 15 6.59 12.86 -26.13
CA ASP A 15 6.35 13.85 -27.18
C ASP A 15 6.46 15.29 -26.70
N GLY A 16 6.72 15.50 -25.40
CA GLY A 16 6.79 16.80 -24.75
C GLY A 16 5.45 17.38 -24.34
N ARG A 17 4.33 16.70 -24.59
CA ARG A 17 3.01 17.15 -24.14
C ARG A 17 2.94 17.10 -22.61
N GLU A 18 2.45 18.17 -22.02
CA GLU A 18 2.18 18.30 -20.59
C GLU A 18 0.69 18.18 -20.32
N TRP A 19 0.31 17.39 -19.28
CA TRP A 19 -1.04 17.19 -18.82
C TRP A 19 -1.06 16.55 -17.43
N LEU A 20 -2.22 16.35 -16.82
CA LEU A 20 -2.40 15.85 -15.46
C LEU A 20 -1.56 16.63 -14.43
N PRO A 21 -1.84 17.92 -14.22
CA PRO A 21 -1.19 18.68 -13.18
C PRO A 21 -1.40 18.00 -11.83
N PHE A 22 -0.32 17.94 -11.04
CA PHE A 22 -0.35 17.30 -9.74
C PHE A 22 0.25 18.18 -8.65
N THR A 23 -0.19 17.91 -7.43
CA THR A 23 0.40 18.47 -6.22
C THR A 23 0.82 17.33 -5.30
N LEU A 24 2.04 17.38 -4.81
CA LEU A 24 2.56 16.48 -3.79
C LEU A 24 2.85 17.28 -2.52
N ARG A 25 2.28 16.88 -1.39
CA ARG A 25 2.55 17.49 -0.08
C ARG A 25 3.16 16.44 0.83
N MET A 26 4.34 16.73 1.35
CA MET A 26 5.04 15.89 2.31
C MET A 26 5.00 16.55 3.68
N TYR A 27 4.55 15.83 4.70
CA TYR A 27 4.42 16.30 6.06
C TYR A 27 5.42 15.58 6.96
N PHE A 28 6.26 16.36 7.62
CA PHE A 28 7.25 15.91 8.57
C PHE A 28 6.87 16.41 9.95
N TYR A 29 6.81 15.51 10.93
CA TYR A 29 6.44 15.82 12.30
C TYR A 29 7.65 15.61 13.22
N ALA A 30 7.92 16.58 14.10
CA ALA A 30 9.00 16.44 15.07
C ALA A 30 8.74 15.23 15.99
N GLY A 31 9.76 14.38 16.15
CA GLY A 31 9.67 13.16 16.94
C GLY A 31 8.97 11.98 16.27
N ASN A 32 8.64 12.09 14.97
CA ASN A 32 8.11 10.99 14.17
C ASN A 32 8.95 10.79 12.91
N GLU A 33 9.42 9.58 12.68
CA GLU A 33 10.21 9.22 11.50
C GLU A 33 9.36 8.99 10.25
N GLN A 34 8.05 8.80 10.42
CA GLN A 34 7.10 8.59 9.33
C GLN A 34 6.86 9.90 8.56
N ILE A 35 6.74 9.78 7.24
CA ILE A 35 6.46 10.90 6.35
C ILE A 35 5.11 10.68 5.72
N LYS A 36 4.13 11.54 6.02
CA LYS A 36 2.85 11.53 5.33
C LYS A 36 2.98 12.26 3.99
N VAL A 37 2.57 11.59 2.92
CA VAL A 37 2.61 12.11 1.54
C VAL A 37 1.19 12.15 1.01
N VAL A 38 0.73 13.32 0.59
CA VAL A 38 -0.57 13.53 -0.05
C VAL A 38 -0.34 13.90 -1.50
N HIS A 39 -0.76 13.03 -2.41
CA HIS A 39 -0.70 13.22 -3.85
C HIS A 39 -2.09 13.55 -4.37
N SER A 40 -2.22 14.65 -5.10
CA SER A 40 -3.46 15.01 -5.80
C SER A 40 -3.14 15.28 -7.25
N PHE A 41 -3.97 14.83 -8.17
CA PHE A 41 -3.90 15.21 -9.57
C PHE A 41 -5.25 15.70 -10.08
N ILE A 42 -5.23 16.48 -11.14
CA ILE A 42 -6.42 16.99 -11.81
C ILE A 42 -6.42 16.46 -13.25
N TYR A 43 -7.55 15.96 -13.70
CA TYR A 43 -7.72 15.57 -15.09
C TYR A 43 -7.98 16.81 -15.95
N ASP A 44 -7.12 17.07 -16.92
CA ASP A 44 -7.18 18.20 -17.87
C ASP A 44 -7.03 17.74 -19.32
N GLY A 45 -7.29 16.45 -19.57
CA GLY A 45 -7.23 15.83 -20.89
C GLY A 45 -8.53 15.89 -21.67
N ASP A 46 -8.51 15.38 -22.89
CA ASP A 46 -9.67 15.12 -23.74
C ASP A 46 -10.15 13.67 -23.46
N GLN A 47 -11.32 13.49 -22.86
CA GLN A 47 -11.85 12.19 -22.48
C GLN A 47 -11.99 11.19 -23.64
N ASN A 48 -12.04 11.67 -24.86
CA ASN A 48 -12.15 10.83 -26.06
C ASN A 48 -10.81 10.35 -26.61
N LYS A 49 -9.68 10.90 -26.12
CA LYS A 49 -8.32 10.62 -26.59
C LYS A 49 -7.37 10.21 -25.48
N ASP A 50 -7.56 10.72 -24.27
CA ASP A 50 -6.61 10.65 -23.18
C ASP A 50 -7.07 9.69 -22.10
N PHE A 51 -6.47 8.51 -22.09
CA PHE A 51 -6.74 7.46 -21.12
C PHE A 51 -5.52 7.27 -20.21
N ILE A 52 -5.73 7.27 -18.89
CA ILE A 52 -4.65 7.06 -17.94
C ILE A 52 -4.37 5.55 -17.84
N ARG A 53 -3.31 5.08 -18.49
CA ARG A 53 -2.94 3.65 -18.51
C ARG A 53 -2.44 3.18 -17.15
N SER A 54 -1.68 4.00 -16.46
CA SER A 54 -1.23 3.76 -15.09
C SER A 54 -0.74 5.07 -14.46
N LEU A 55 -0.83 5.15 -13.13
CA LEU A 55 -0.32 6.28 -12.37
C LEU A 55 0.28 5.75 -11.07
N GLY A 56 1.47 6.20 -10.69
CA GLY A 56 2.12 5.71 -9.48
C GLY A 56 3.19 6.63 -8.94
N VAL A 57 3.59 6.35 -7.70
CA VAL A 57 4.71 6.99 -7.02
C VAL A 57 5.80 5.96 -6.80
N ARG A 58 7.02 6.27 -7.23
CA ARG A 58 8.19 5.39 -7.11
C ARG A 58 9.14 5.92 -6.04
N PHE A 59 9.61 5.01 -5.21
CA PHE A 59 10.64 5.25 -4.21
C PHE A 59 11.84 4.37 -4.49
N GLN A 60 13.05 4.89 -4.28
CA GLN A 60 14.27 4.12 -4.39
C GLN A 60 14.73 3.67 -3.00
N VAL A 61 15.04 2.39 -2.87
CA VAL A 61 15.38 1.74 -1.61
C VAL A 61 16.78 1.11 -1.72
N PRO A 62 17.78 1.62 -1.00
CA PRO A 62 19.10 0.99 -0.99
C PRO A 62 19.05 -0.43 -0.43
N MET A 63 19.67 -1.37 -1.14
CA MET A 63 19.78 -2.80 -0.78
C MET A 63 21.25 -3.12 -0.53
N ARG A 64 21.67 -3.16 0.73
CA ARG A 64 23.09 -3.20 1.13
C ARG A 64 23.64 -4.58 1.38
N GLU A 65 22.77 -5.50 1.78
CA GLU A 65 23.14 -6.84 2.25
C GLU A 65 23.16 -7.88 1.13
N ASP A 66 23.70 -9.06 1.42
CA ASP A 66 23.59 -10.24 0.55
C ASP A 66 22.13 -10.58 0.26
N LEU A 67 21.83 -11.15 -0.92
CA LEU A 67 20.46 -11.41 -1.40
C LEU A 67 19.61 -12.20 -0.42
N TYR A 68 20.20 -13.09 0.37
CA TYR A 68 19.49 -13.90 1.37
C TYR A 68 19.19 -13.12 2.66
N ASN A 69 19.77 -11.94 2.86
CA ASN A 69 19.48 -11.01 3.94
C ASN A 69 18.52 -9.87 3.53
N ARG A 70 18.06 -9.87 2.27
CA ARG A 70 17.08 -8.91 1.75
C ARG A 70 15.69 -9.48 1.83
N HIS A 71 14.70 -8.64 2.16
CA HIS A 71 13.32 -9.04 2.38
C HIS A 71 12.34 -8.13 1.64
N VAL A 72 11.29 -8.76 1.12
CA VAL A 72 10.11 -8.08 0.60
C VAL A 72 8.89 -8.61 1.34
N ALA A 73 7.98 -7.72 1.72
CA ALA A 73 6.76 -8.10 2.40
C ALA A 73 5.57 -7.23 1.98
N PHE A 74 4.38 -7.82 2.05
CA PHE A 74 3.11 -7.16 1.80
C PHE A 74 2.12 -7.48 2.92
N ALA A 75 1.36 -6.48 3.37
CA ALA A 75 0.22 -6.70 4.24
C ALA A 75 -0.94 -7.29 3.46
N CYS A 76 -1.46 -8.40 3.96
CA CYS A 76 -2.61 -9.12 3.43
C CYS A 76 -3.90 -8.76 4.19
N ALA A 77 -4.97 -9.52 3.96
CA ALA A 77 -6.21 -9.38 4.70
C ALA A 77 -6.04 -9.75 6.19
N ASP A 78 -6.88 -9.17 7.04
CA ASP A 78 -7.07 -9.55 8.46
C ASP A 78 -5.75 -9.55 9.27
N GLY A 79 -4.85 -8.60 9.02
CA GLY A 79 -3.55 -8.53 9.69
C GLY A 79 -2.54 -9.58 9.24
N GLY A 80 -2.84 -10.36 8.21
CA GLY A 80 -1.91 -11.30 7.60
C GLY A 80 -0.76 -10.60 6.91
N VAL A 81 0.41 -11.25 6.86
CA VAL A 81 1.60 -10.74 6.17
C VAL A 81 2.21 -11.82 5.29
N TRP A 82 2.26 -11.57 4.01
CA TRP A 82 3.13 -12.30 3.11
C TRP A 82 4.53 -11.68 3.14
N SER A 83 5.55 -12.51 3.31
CA SER A 83 6.94 -12.08 3.36
C SER A 83 7.86 -13.15 2.81
N GLU A 84 8.82 -12.76 1.99
CA GLU A 84 9.82 -13.66 1.43
C GLU A 84 11.19 -12.97 1.34
N PRO A 85 12.29 -13.69 1.64
CA PRO A 85 13.63 -13.22 1.30
C PRO A 85 13.83 -13.17 -0.22
N VAL A 86 14.63 -12.23 -0.69
CA VAL A 86 14.98 -12.12 -2.12
C VAL A 86 15.65 -13.40 -2.62
N LYS A 87 16.48 -14.05 -1.79
CA LYS A 87 17.05 -15.37 -2.03
C LYS A 87 16.71 -16.31 -0.87
N PRO A 88 15.62 -17.08 -0.96
CA PRO A 88 15.25 -18.02 0.08
C PRO A 88 16.30 -19.14 0.25
N LEU A 89 16.72 -19.39 1.48
CA LEU A 89 17.63 -20.51 1.81
C LEU A 89 16.80 -21.79 2.05
N VAL A 90 16.07 -22.21 1.01
CA VAL A 90 15.13 -23.34 1.07
C VAL A 90 15.56 -24.44 0.13
N GLY A 91 15.76 -25.62 0.67
CA GLY A 91 16.08 -26.80 -0.15
C GLY A 91 15.69 -28.09 0.59
N ARG A 92 15.84 -29.24 -0.07
CA ARG A 92 15.64 -30.57 0.55
C ARG A 92 16.60 -30.83 1.71
N ARG A 93 17.71 -30.10 1.78
CA ARG A 93 18.69 -30.15 2.87
C ARG A 93 18.60 -28.86 3.65
N ILE A 94 18.34 -28.98 4.95
CA ILE A 94 18.35 -27.84 5.85
C ILE A 94 19.80 -27.44 6.08
N LEU A 95 20.14 -26.19 5.75
CA LEU A 95 21.43 -25.61 6.14
C LEU A 95 21.39 -25.32 7.63
N THR A 96 22.26 -25.99 8.38
CA THR A 96 22.40 -25.78 9.82
C THR A 96 23.84 -25.40 10.13
N LEU A 97 24.06 -24.47 11.06
CA LEU A 97 25.35 -24.22 11.71
C LEU A 97 25.62 -25.27 12.78
N ASP A 98 24.60 -25.51 13.58
CA ASP A 98 24.52 -26.52 14.63
C ASP A 98 23.23 -27.30 14.49
N LYS A 99 23.13 -28.45 15.17
CA LYS A 99 21.96 -29.36 15.10
C LYS A 99 20.62 -28.66 15.41
N ASP A 100 20.64 -27.52 16.11
CA ASP A 100 19.46 -26.81 16.57
C ASP A 100 19.21 -25.46 15.88
N GLN A 101 20.06 -25.04 14.92
CA GLN A 101 19.94 -23.73 14.26
C GLN A 101 19.74 -23.87 12.76
N SER A 102 18.48 -23.75 12.31
CA SER A 102 18.13 -23.68 10.89
C SER A 102 18.36 -22.26 10.35
N TRP A 103 19.21 -22.11 9.36
CA TRP A 103 19.39 -20.86 8.61
C TRP A 103 18.08 -20.35 8.00
N GLN A 104 17.25 -21.26 7.50
CA GLN A 104 15.93 -20.93 6.97
C GLN A 104 15.06 -20.28 8.03
N LYS A 105 15.01 -20.84 9.25
CA LYS A 105 14.22 -20.27 10.35
C LYS A 105 14.71 -18.88 10.72
N GLN A 106 16.03 -18.70 10.86
CA GLN A 106 16.63 -17.41 11.16
C GLN A 106 16.33 -16.37 10.06
N GLN A 107 16.42 -16.77 8.78
CA GLN A 107 16.08 -15.91 7.66
C GLN A 107 14.59 -15.47 7.70
N MET A 108 13.67 -16.40 7.98
CA MET A 108 12.25 -16.08 8.09
C MET A 108 11.92 -15.18 9.30
N GLU A 109 12.73 -15.26 10.35
CA GLU A 109 12.65 -14.38 11.53
C GLU A 109 13.29 -13.01 11.27
N GLY A 110 13.88 -12.77 10.09
CA GLY A 110 14.58 -11.53 9.76
C GLY A 110 15.92 -11.37 10.46
N LYS A 111 16.46 -12.45 11.00
CA LYS A 111 17.80 -12.43 11.61
C LYS A 111 18.88 -12.43 10.53
N ARG A 112 19.97 -11.73 10.81
CA ARG A 112 21.12 -11.66 9.91
C ARG A 112 21.74 -13.04 9.72
N ILE A 113 21.79 -13.50 8.48
CA ILE A 113 22.55 -14.66 8.05
C ILE A 113 24.00 -14.23 7.80
N PRO A 114 25.01 -15.02 8.21
CA PRO A 114 26.41 -14.68 8.01
C PRO A 114 26.77 -14.42 6.56
N GLU A 115 27.85 -13.68 6.36
CA GLU A 115 28.44 -13.40 5.05
C GLU A 115 28.74 -14.68 4.27
N TYR A 116 28.58 -14.63 2.95
CA TYR A 116 28.74 -15.76 2.04
C TYR A 116 30.07 -16.52 2.22
N GLN A 117 31.16 -15.81 2.50
CA GLN A 117 32.50 -16.38 2.67
C GLN A 117 32.62 -17.29 3.90
N ARG A 118 31.73 -17.13 4.88
CA ARG A 118 31.72 -17.95 6.10
C ARG A 118 31.12 -19.35 5.90
N PHE A 119 30.42 -19.55 4.77
CA PHE A 119 29.89 -20.87 4.44
C PHE A 119 30.99 -21.77 3.88
N ASP A 120 30.93 -23.07 4.16
CA ASP A 120 31.78 -24.06 3.53
C ASP A 120 31.46 -24.18 2.02
N ALA A 121 32.36 -24.81 1.25
CA ALA A 121 32.24 -24.93 -0.20
C ALA A 121 30.93 -25.62 -0.65
N LYS A 122 30.44 -26.61 0.12
CA LYS A 122 29.20 -27.33 -0.18
C LYS A 122 27.99 -26.45 0.00
N ASN A 123 27.94 -25.70 1.10
CA ASN A 123 26.83 -24.79 1.38
C ASN A 123 26.83 -23.60 0.41
N ARG A 124 28.00 -23.07 0.03
CA ARG A 124 28.12 -22.05 -1.01
C ARG A 124 27.55 -22.53 -2.34
N SER A 125 27.93 -23.73 -2.78
CA SER A 125 27.38 -24.32 -4.00
C SER A 125 25.86 -24.50 -3.95
N LEU A 126 25.28 -24.82 -2.80
CA LEU A 126 23.82 -24.87 -2.65
C LEU A 126 23.18 -23.48 -2.77
N ILE A 127 23.74 -22.48 -2.09
CA ILE A 127 23.28 -21.08 -2.13
C ILE A 127 23.33 -20.56 -3.58
N ASP A 128 24.41 -20.81 -4.31
CA ASP A 128 24.57 -20.35 -5.69
C ASP A 128 23.51 -20.91 -6.64
N ASN A 129 23.12 -22.17 -6.43
CA ASN A 129 22.12 -22.86 -7.26
C ASN A 129 20.67 -22.56 -6.90
N TRP A 130 20.38 -21.89 -5.79
CA TRP A 130 19.02 -21.52 -5.45
C TRP A 130 18.55 -20.28 -6.18
N ALA A 131 17.27 -20.28 -6.54
CA ALA A 131 16.64 -19.14 -7.19
C ALA A 131 16.68 -17.88 -6.31
N ALA A 132 16.83 -16.73 -6.94
CA ALA A 132 16.63 -15.42 -6.34
C ALA A 132 15.55 -14.68 -7.13
N TRP A 133 14.74 -13.91 -6.43
CA TRP A 133 13.60 -13.21 -7.00
C TRP A 133 13.91 -11.71 -7.13
N ASP A 134 13.58 -11.14 -8.26
CA ASP A 134 13.91 -9.73 -8.55
C ASP A 134 12.72 -8.80 -8.42
N ASN A 135 11.55 -9.28 -8.83
CA ASN A 135 10.34 -8.47 -8.80
C ASN A 135 9.22 -9.17 -8.04
N PHE A 136 8.47 -8.37 -7.28
CA PHE A 136 7.35 -8.81 -6.46
C PHE A 136 6.20 -7.83 -6.64
N ARG A 137 4.97 -8.34 -6.66
CA ARG A 137 3.80 -7.51 -6.88
C ARG A 137 2.60 -8.02 -6.10
N LEU A 138 1.93 -7.13 -5.39
CA LEU A 138 0.60 -7.31 -4.83
C LEU A 138 -0.37 -6.44 -5.62
N SER A 139 -1.37 -7.04 -6.26
CA SER A 139 -2.37 -6.33 -7.07
C SER A 139 -3.78 -6.57 -6.53
N GLN A 140 -4.47 -5.49 -6.18
CA GLN A 140 -5.89 -5.43 -5.84
C GLN A 140 -6.62 -4.83 -7.05
N LEU A 141 -7.16 -5.67 -7.92
CA LEU A 141 -7.79 -5.21 -9.17
C LEU A 141 -9.31 -5.12 -9.08
N THR A 142 -9.90 -5.71 -8.03
CA THR A 142 -11.32 -5.67 -7.71
C THR A 142 -11.48 -5.38 -6.22
N ASP A 143 -12.69 -5.11 -5.78
CA ASP A 143 -13.05 -4.81 -4.39
C ASP A 143 -12.81 -5.98 -3.41
N ASN A 144 -12.78 -7.21 -3.91
CA ASN A 144 -12.75 -8.42 -3.08
C ASN A 144 -11.74 -9.48 -3.54
N SER A 145 -10.72 -9.10 -4.34
CA SER A 145 -9.69 -10.04 -4.77
C SER A 145 -8.34 -9.37 -4.98
N PHE A 146 -7.33 -9.87 -4.29
CA PHE A 146 -5.93 -9.53 -4.56
C PHE A 146 -5.10 -10.77 -4.86
N SER A 147 -3.98 -10.57 -5.55
CA SER A 147 -2.97 -11.59 -5.81
C SER A 147 -1.57 -11.08 -5.53
N ILE A 148 -0.71 -11.96 -4.99
CA ILE A 148 0.73 -11.71 -4.84
C ILE A 148 1.48 -12.62 -5.81
N ARG A 149 2.38 -12.02 -6.58
CA ARG A 149 3.20 -12.70 -7.59
C ARG A 149 4.64 -12.24 -7.51
N LYS A 150 5.55 -13.10 -7.95
CA LYS A 150 6.98 -12.81 -8.05
C LYS A 150 7.57 -13.34 -9.34
N ARG A 151 8.73 -12.83 -9.75
CA ARG A 151 9.51 -13.35 -10.88
C ARG A 151 11.00 -13.15 -10.67
N ALA A 152 11.81 -14.00 -11.29
CA ALA A 152 13.26 -14.01 -11.13
C ALA A 152 13.99 -12.92 -11.93
N THR A 153 13.46 -12.54 -13.09
CA THR A 153 13.96 -11.50 -13.99
C THR A 153 12.80 -10.79 -14.67
N GLU A 154 13.05 -9.70 -15.36
CA GLU A 154 12.01 -8.99 -16.12
C GLU A 154 11.40 -9.84 -17.23
N ASP A 155 12.18 -10.73 -17.84
CA ASP A 155 11.75 -11.62 -18.91
C ASP A 155 11.12 -12.93 -18.41
N SER A 156 11.21 -13.23 -17.11
CA SER A 156 10.62 -14.42 -16.53
C SER A 156 9.11 -14.27 -16.33
N PRO A 157 8.34 -15.36 -16.48
CA PRO A 157 6.92 -15.33 -16.19
C PRO A 157 6.66 -15.04 -14.69
N TRP A 158 5.54 -14.41 -14.40
CA TRP A 158 5.07 -14.21 -13.05
C TRP A 158 4.58 -15.52 -12.43
N ILE A 159 5.01 -15.80 -11.22
CA ILE A 159 4.60 -16.95 -10.41
C ILE A 159 3.68 -16.48 -9.31
N GLY A 160 2.47 -17.03 -9.24
CA GLY A 160 1.53 -16.76 -8.15
C GLY A 160 2.03 -17.38 -6.84
N THR A 161 1.92 -16.62 -5.76
CA THR A 161 2.37 -17.07 -4.44
C THR A 161 1.26 -17.06 -3.41
N PHE A 162 0.38 -16.08 -3.46
CA PHE A 162 -0.73 -15.93 -2.51
C PHE A 162 -1.89 -15.16 -3.14
N THR A 163 -3.09 -15.39 -2.65
CA THR A 163 -4.31 -14.67 -3.01
C THR A 163 -5.18 -14.45 -1.76
N GLY A 164 -6.03 -13.44 -1.82
CA GLY A 164 -6.99 -13.15 -0.76
C GLY A 164 -8.03 -12.15 -1.23
N THR A 165 -8.82 -11.63 -0.31
CA THR A 165 -9.93 -10.72 -0.62
C THR A 165 -9.51 -9.25 -0.64
N GLN A 166 -9.16 -8.68 0.50
CA GLN A 166 -8.88 -7.25 0.69
C GLN A 166 -7.51 -7.07 1.35
N ALA A 167 -6.55 -6.52 0.64
CA ALA A 167 -5.19 -6.37 1.15
C ALA A 167 -5.03 -5.12 2.03
N GLY A 168 -4.13 -5.20 3.02
CA GLY A 168 -3.88 -4.13 3.99
C GLY A 168 -3.09 -2.92 3.48
N GLY A 169 -2.73 -2.88 2.18
CA GLY A 169 -2.19 -1.68 1.55
C GLY A 169 -0.80 -1.24 1.99
N TYR A 170 0.00 -2.11 2.59
CA TYR A 170 1.37 -1.81 3.02
C TYR A 170 2.37 -2.75 2.33
N ALA A 171 3.49 -2.20 1.88
CA ALA A 171 4.62 -2.93 1.35
C ALA A 171 5.92 -2.52 2.04
N PHE A 172 6.83 -3.47 2.20
CA PHE A 172 8.20 -3.25 2.66
C PHE A 172 9.19 -3.80 1.65
N ALA A 173 10.25 -3.04 1.40
CA ALA A 173 11.44 -3.50 0.71
C ALA A 173 12.67 -3.07 1.51
N GLY A 174 13.66 -3.96 1.64
CA GLY A 174 14.88 -3.67 2.39
C GLY A 174 15.66 -4.92 2.74
N ASP A 175 16.53 -4.78 3.71
CA ASP A 175 17.37 -5.84 4.22
C ASP A 175 17.45 -5.81 5.76
N VAL A 176 18.25 -6.68 6.35
CA VAL A 176 18.41 -6.76 7.80
C VAL A 176 19.11 -5.53 8.40
N SER A 177 19.69 -4.64 7.57
CA SER A 177 20.35 -3.37 8.00
C SER A 177 19.46 -2.16 7.79
N GLY A 178 18.23 -2.32 7.27
CA GLY A 178 17.30 -1.24 7.05
C GLY A 178 16.50 -1.39 5.77
N GLY A 179 15.59 -0.44 5.56
CA GLY A 179 14.72 -0.43 4.40
C GLY A 179 13.63 0.61 4.50
N MET A 180 12.60 0.44 3.71
CA MET A 180 11.48 1.35 3.66
C MET A 180 10.16 0.59 3.51
N GLY A 181 9.19 0.98 4.32
CA GLY A 181 7.79 0.63 4.12
C GLY A 181 7.01 1.77 3.51
N VAL A 182 5.98 1.46 2.75
CA VAL A 182 5.01 2.45 2.27
C VAL A 182 3.61 1.88 2.42
N ALA A 183 2.73 2.66 3.05
CA ALA A 183 1.30 2.41 3.10
C ALA A 183 0.57 3.30 2.10
N LEU A 184 -0.42 2.75 1.41
CA LEU A 184 -1.46 3.50 0.71
C LEU A 184 -2.75 3.37 1.51
N GLN A 185 -3.24 4.49 2.02
CA GLN A 185 -4.50 4.54 2.76
C GLN A 185 -5.66 4.14 1.84
N ASP A 186 -6.62 3.40 2.37
CA ASP A 186 -7.80 2.92 1.66
C ASP A 186 -7.44 2.09 0.39
N PHE A 187 -6.38 1.28 0.49
CA PHE A 187 -5.77 0.58 -0.66
C PHE A 187 -6.76 -0.30 -1.43
N TRP A 188 -7.48 -1.18 -0.73
CA TRP A 188 -8.42 -2.08 -1.41
C TRP A 188 -9.67 -1.35 -1.88
N GLN A 189 -10.10 -0.29 -1.17
CA GLN A 189 -11.24 0.55 -1.57
C GLN A 189 -10.91 1.37 -2.82
N ALA A 190 -9.63 1.72 -2.99
CA ALA A 190 -9.14 2.52 -4.11
C ALA A 190 -8.73 1.68 -5.32
N TYR A 191 -9.22 0.42 -5.42
CA TYR A 191 -8.92 -0.41 -6.58
C TYR A 191 -9.25 0.30 -7.92
N PRO A 192 -8.52 -0.03 -9.01
CA PRO A 192 -7.42 -0.99 -9.14
C PRO A 192 -6.08 -0.37 -8.69
N SER A 193 -5.53 -0.90 -7.60
CA SER A 193 -4.27 -0.45 -7.02
C SER A 193 -3.24 -1.58 -6.96
N THR A 194 -1.95 -1.24 -6.96
CA THR A 194 -0.87 -2.24 -6.90
C THR A 194 0.31 -1.72 -6.11
N LEU A 195 0.90 -2.59 -5.28
CA LEU A 195 2.19 -2.38 -4.64
C LEU A 195 3.22 -3.27 -5.33
N GLU A 196 4.33 -2.69 -5.76
CA GLU A 196 5.33 -3.43 -6.54
C GLU A 196 6.74 -3.12 -6.03
N VAL A 197 7.56 -4.17 -5.94
CA VAL A 197 9.01 -4.07 -5.72
C VAL A 197 9.71 -4.59 -6.96
N GLN A 198 10.54 -3.76 -7.57
CA GLN A 198 11.36 -4.11 -8.73
C GLN A 198 12.83 -4.03 -8.37
N HIS A 199 13.65 -4.83 -9.05
CA HIS A 199 15.12 -4.83 -8.91
C HIS A 199 15.61 -5.14 -7.49
N ALA A 200 14.91 -6.01 -6.75
CA ALA A 200 15.28 -6.39 -5.39
C ALA A 200 16.66 -7.07 -5.29
N ARG A 201 17.17 -7.60 -6.42
CA ARG A 201 18.52 -8.17 -6.52
C ARG A 201 19.61 -7.12 -6.73
N SER A 202 19.27 -5.93 -7.17
CA SER A 202 20.20 -4.83 -7.42
C SER A 202 20.63 -4.14 -6.13
N GLN A 203 21.58 -3.23 -6.18
CA GLN A 203 22.00 -2.41 -5.03
C GLN A 203 20.94 -1.38 -4.64
N GLU A 204 19.98 -1.14 -5.50
CA GLU A 204 18.85 -0.26 -5.29
C GLU A 204 17.60 -0.90 -5.87
N ALA A 205 16.60 -1.10 -5.03
CA ALA A 205 15.27 -1.56 -5.44
C ALA A 205 14.34 -0.37 -5.65
N SER A 206 13.34 -0.55 -6.51
CA SER A 206 12.24 0.40 -6.65
C SER A 206 11.02 -0.13 -5.92
N LEU A 207 10.51 0.59 -4.91
CA LEU A 207 9.20 0.36 -4.31
C LEU A 207 8.19 1.31 -4.97
N ILE A 208 7.20 0.76 -5.66
CA ILE A 208 6.24 1.52 -6.45
C ILE A 208 4.83 1.32 -5.88
N VAL A 209 4.16 2.42 -5.61
CA VAL A 209 2.75 2.47 -5.26
C VAL A 209 1.98 2.92 -6.50
N TRP A 210 1.30 1.97 -7.14
CA TRP A 210 0.44 2.26 -8.28
C TRP A 210 -0.93 2.70 -7.78
N LEU A 211 -1.23 3.97 -7.95
CA LEU A 211 -2.52 4.61 -7.64
C LEU A 211 -3.60 4.26 -8.67
N TRP A 212 -3.15 3.86 -9.85
CA TRP A 212 -3.90 3.18 -10.88
C TRP A 212 -3.02 2.07 -11.45
N SER A 213 -3.46 0.83 -11.32
CA SER A 213 -2.66 -0.34 -11.64
C SER A 213 -2.35 -0.46 -13.13
N PRO A 214 -1.09 -0.75 -13.53
CA PRO A 214 -0.75 -1.05 -14.92
C PRO A 214 -1.35 -2.38 -15.41
N GLU A 215 -1.92 -3.19 -14.54
CA GLU A 215 -2.55 -4.49 -14.87
C GLU A 215 -4.04 -4.37 -15.16
N SER A 216 -4.66 -3.25 -14.81
CA SER A 216 -6.04 -2.95 -15.15
C SER A 216 -6.16 -2.34 -16.55
N GLU A 217 -7.38 -2.21 -17.02
CA GLU A 217 -7.65 -1.36 -18.17
C GLU A 217 -7.29 0.10 -17.89
N ALA A 218 -7.08 0.89 -18.93
CA ALA A 218 -6.84 2.31 -18.76
C ALA A 218 -8.06 2.99 -18.14
N MET A 219 -7.83 3.97 -17.28
CA MET A 219 -8.89 4.78 -16.68
C MET A 219 -9.64 5.52 -17.79
N ASP A 220 -10.92 5.21 -17.93
CA ASP A 220 -11.82 5.76 -18.91
C ASP A 220 -12.81 6.70 -18.22
N LEU A 221 -12.75 7.97 -18.54
CA LEU A 221 -13.59 9.01 -17.94
C LEU A 221 -14.75 9.45 -18.85
N ARG A 222 -14.99 8.76 -19.97
CA ARG A 222 -16.07 9.12 -20.91
C ARG A 222 -17.47 9.00 -20.31
N HIS A 223 -17.63 8.19 -19.26
CA HIS A 223 -18.91 8.07 -18.57
C HIS A 223 -19.37 9.38 -17.93
N TYR A 224 -18.46 10.30 -17.60
CA TYR A 224 -18.81 11.62 -17.07
C TYR A 224 -19.47 12.55 -18.09
N ASP A 225 -19.45 12.19 -19.38
CA ASP A 225 -20.06 12.98 -20.46
C ASP A 225 -21.36 12.36 -20.97
N LYS A 226 -21.56 11.05 -20.83
CA LYS A 226 -22.61 10.30 -21.52
C LYS A 226 -23.57 9.56 -20.62
N VAL A 227 -23.25 9.35 -19.38
CA VAL A 227 -24.06 8.56 -18.45
C VAL A 227 -24.40 9.41 -17.26
N ALA A 228 -25.70 9.53 -16.95
CA ALA A 228 -26.17 10.21 -15.76
C ALA A 228 -25.49 9.61 -14.52
N HIS A 229 -24.99 10.46 -13.64
CA HIS A 229 -24.49 10.06 -12.34
C HIS A 229 -25.66 9.61 -11.47
N ASP A 230 -25.43 8.76 -10.47
CA ASP A 230 -26.46 8.12 -9.63
C ASP A 230 -27.40 9.07 -8.87
N LEU A 231 -27.22 10.36 -8.96
CA LEU A 231 -28.11 11.38 -8.41
C LEU A 231 -29.18 11.78 -9.44
N ILE A 232 -30.10 10.89 -9.70
CA ILE A 232 -31.24 11.07 -10.64
C ILE A 232 -32.06 12.37 -10.41
N ALA A 233 -31.88 13.00 -9.27
CA ALA A 233 -32.57 14.24 -8.92
C ALA A 233 -31.69 15.49 -9.01
N SER A 234 -30.44 15.38 -9.46
CA SER A 234 -29.57 16.54 -9.56
C SER A 234 -29.68 17.19 -10.95
N TYR A 235 -29.52 18.49 -10.98
CA TYR A 235 -29.45 19.31 -12.21
C TYR A 235 -28.28 18.91 -13.15
N GLU A 236 -27.41 18.03 -12.69
CA GLU A 236 -26.32 17.44 -13.47
C GLU A 236 -26.79 16.31 -14.37
N ASP A 237 -28.07 15.95 -14.32
CA ASP A 237 -28.67 15.00 -15.22
C ASP A 237 -28.63 15.55 -16.64
N VAL A 238 -27.72 15.25 -17.17
CA VAL A 238 -26.93 15.27 -18.37
C VAL A 238 -27.77 15.65 -19.59
N GLN A 239 -27.62 16.88 -19.95
CA GLN A 239 -27.69 17.21 -21.37
C GLN A 239 -26.30 16.86 -21.96
N GLU A 240 -26.29 16.05 -23.01
CA GLU A 240 -25.08 15.67 -23.73
C GLU A 240 -24.21 16.92 -24.04
N GLY A 241 -22.94 16.87 -23.64
CA GLY A 241 -22.01 18.00 -23.78
C GLY A 241 -22.00 19.02 -22.64
N MET A 242 -22.86 18.89 -21.62
CA MET A 242 -22.88 19.77 -20.44
C MET A 242 -22.03 19.21 -19.29
N SER A 243 -21.74 17.93 -19.31
CA SER A 243 -20.84 17.26 -18.33
C SER A 243 -19.49 16.96 -18.95
N THR A 244 -18.44 17.17 -18.22
CA THR A 244 -17.06 16.88 -18.66
C THR A 244 -16.23 16.37 -17.48
N PRO A 245 -15.34 15.41 -17.66
CA PRO A 245 -14.39 15.03 -16.64
C PRO A 245 -13.26 16.05 -16.44
N TYR A 246 -13.19 17.08 -17.26
CA TYR A 246 -12.19 18.13 -17.14
C TYR A 246 -12.30 18.85 -15.79
N GLY A 247 -11.21 18.84 -15.02
CA GLY A 247 -11.19 19.40 -13.66
C GLY A 247 -11.48 18.38 -12.55
N ILE A 248 -11.83 17.12 -12.86
CA ILE A 248 -11.93 16.07 -11.84
C ILE A 248 -10.59 15.87 -11.16
N ALA A 249 -10.59 15.89 -9.84
CA ALA A 249 -9.42 15.67 -9.02
C ALA A 249 -9.52 14.37 -8.24
N ARG A 250 -8.40 13.68 -8.07
CA ARG A 250 -8.27 12.54 -7.16
C ARG A 250 -7.10 12.74 -6.23
N THR A 251 -7.31 12.43 -4.94
CA THR A 251 -6.31 12.57 -3.90
C THR A 251 -6.03 11.22 -3.25
N HIS A 252 -4.74 10.93 -3.02
CA HIS A 252 -4.27 9.73 -2.36
C HIS A 252 -3.37 10.12 -1.19
N THR A 253 -3.47 9.37 -0.11
CA THR A 253 -2.60 9.51 1.06
C THR A 253 -1.71 8.30 1.19
N LEU A 254 -0.40 8.56 1.22
CA LEU A 254 0.62 7.56 1.46
C LEU A 254 1.36 7.89 2.76
N THR A 255 1.86 6.87 3.44
CA THR A 255 2.79 7.05 4.55
C THR A 255 4.05 6.27 4.27
N VAL A 256 5.17 6.99 4.21
CA VAL A 256 6.51 6.41 4.08
C VAL A 256 7.07 6.14 5.47
N VAL A 257 7.57 4.93 5.68
CA VAL A 257 8.07 4.46 6.98
C VAL A 257 9.52 3.99 6.81
N PRO A 258 10.52 4.85 7.08
CA PRO A 258 11.90 4.41 7.14
C PRO A 258 12.08 3.38 8.26
N GLN A 259 12.87 2.34 8.00
CA GLN A 259 13.12 1.27 8.94
C GLN A 259 14.63 1.05 9.12
N ALA A 260 15.10 1.01 10.37
CA ALA A 260 16.51 0.77 10.68
C ALA A 260 16.91 -0.71 10.54
N ALA A 261 15.92 -1.60 10.43
CA ALA A 261 16.10 -3.04 10.22
C ALA A 261 14.82 -3.62 9.61
N TYR A 262 14.86 -4.85 9.11
CA TYR A 262 13.65 -5.58 8.74
C TYR A 262 12.74 -5.76 9.98
N PRO A 263 11.50 -5.25 9.97
CA PRO A 263 10.66 -5.20 11.17
C PRO A 263 10.02 -6.56 11.54
N GLY A 264 10.24 -7.59 10.72
CA GLY A 264 9.55 -8.87 10.87
C GLY A 264 8.05 -8.80 10.54
N LYS A 265 7.40 -9.96 10.48
CA LYS A 265 5.98 -10.02 10.13
C LYS A 265 5.08 -9.30 11.13
N ALA A 266 5.39 -9.40 12.43
CA ALA A 266 4.60 -8.75 13.49
C ALA A 266 4.65 -7.22 13.36
N GLY A 267 5.85 -6.63 13.20
CA GLY A 267 6.01 -5.19 13.02
C GLY A 267 5.37 -4.67 11.73
N ILE A 268 5.39 -5.47 10.66
CA ILE A 268 4.71 -5.14 9.40
C ILE A 268 3.18 -5.15 9.60
N ALA A 269 2.64 -6.17 10.27
CA ALA A 269 1.20 -6.27 10.55
C ALA A 269 0.71 -5.10 11.40
N GLU A 270 1.42 -4.78 12.48
CA GLU A 270 1.11 -3.65 13.36
C GLU A 270 1.14 -2.31 12.59
N THR A 271 2.21 -2.08 11.82
CA THR A 271 2.35 -0.85 11.01
C THR A 271 1.22 -0.74 9.98
N ALA A 272 0.92 -1.83 9.28
CA ALA A 272 -0.15 -1.86 8.29
C ALA A 272 -1.51 -1.57 8.92
N GLN A 273 -1.83 -2.17 10.06
CA GLN A 273 -3.08 -1.94 10.77
C GLN A 273 -3.28 -0.48 11.17
N ILE A 274 -2.20 0.19 11.61
CA ILE A 274 -2.25 1.61 12.00
C ILE A 274 -2.41 2.53 10.78
N LEU A 275 -1.82 2.18 9.64
CA LEU A 275 -1.68 3.09 8.49
C LEU A 275 -2.66 2.82 7.34
N SER A 276 -3.31 1.66 7.30
CA SER A 276 -4.21 1.29 6.20
C SER A 276 -5.54 2.04 6.24
N GLU A 277 -5.98 2.42 7.42
CA GLU A 277 -7.25 3.13 7.63
C GLU A 277 -7.03 4.47 8.33
N ALA A 278 -7.84 5.45 7.96
CA ALA A 278 -7.84 6.73 8.68
C ALA A 278 -8.43 6.51 10.07
N ALA A 279 -7.65 6.79 11.11
CA ALA A 279 -8.19 6.81 12.48
C ALA A 279 -9.06 8.06 12.68
N PRO A 280 -10.38 7.95 12.80
CA PRO A 280 -11.22 9.09 13.06
C PRO A 280 -10.97 9.60 14.49
N LEU A 281 -10.74 10.90 14.61
CA LEU A 281 -10.77 11.57 15.91
C LEU A 281 -12.24 11.80 16.27
N MET A 282 -12.73 11.06 17.24
CA MET A 282 -14.10 11.20 17.75
C MET A 282 -14.08 11.73 19.18
N CYS A 283 -14.89 12.74 19.43
CA CYS A 283 -15.16 13.18 20.80
C CYS A 283 -16.07 12.16 21.52
N THR A 284 -15.92 12.02 22.83
CA THR A 284 -16.83 11.16 23.58
C THR A 284 -18.26 11.73 23.54
N PRO A 285 -19.30 10.87 23.60
CA PRO A 285 -20.69 11.33 23.67
C PRO A 285 -20.93 12.30 24.81
N GLU A 286 -20.30 12.09 25.96
CA GLU A 286 -20.40 12.95 27.14
C GLU A 286 -19.84 14.35 26.88
N TYR A 287 -18.69 14.44 26.18
CA TYR A 287 -18.10 15.72 25.81
C TYR A 287 -19.01 16.46 24.81
N LEU A 288 -19.51 15.77 23.78
CA LEU A 288 -20.41 16.35 22.79
C LEU A 288 -21.72 16.85 23.44
N HIS A 289 -22.25 16.09 24.40
CA HIS A 289 -23.42 16.49 25.17
C HIS A 289 -23.14 17.72 26.05
N ALA A 290 -22.03 17.72 26.79
CA ALA A 290 -21.63 18.85 27.64
C ALA A 290 -21.45 20.15 26.85
N CYS A 291 -20.89 20.06 25.63
CA CYS A 291 -20.73 21.19 24.71
C CYS A 291 -22.00 21.55 23.94
N ARG A 292 -23.10 20.81 24.12
CA ARG A 292 -24.35 20.94 23.34
C ARG A 292 -24.13 20.93 21.83
N ALA A 293 -23.18 20.14 21.37
CA ALA A 293 -22.81 20.04 19.93
C ALA A 293 -24.01 19.65 19.06
N PHE A 294 -24.92 18.82 19.59
CA PHE A 294 -26.15 18.36 18.93
C PHE A 294 -27.42 18.98 19.55
N GLY A 295 -27.32 20.16 20.16
CA GLY A 295 -28.45 20.90 20.73
C GLY A 295 -29.10 20.20 21.92
N ILE A 296 -30.38 19.83 21.80
CA ILE A 296 -31.17 19.23 22.88
C ILE A 296 -31.03 17.71 23.02
N TRP A 297 -30.23 17.06 22.20
CA TRP A 297 -30.08 15.62 22.24
C TRP A 297 -29.46 15.17 23.57
N SER A 298 -30.04 14.13 24.15
CA SER A 298 -29.57 13.56 25.42
C SER A 298 -28.56 12.44 25.17
N LEU A 299 -27.78 12.13 26.19
CA LEU A 299 -27.03 10.87 26.24
C LEU A 299 -27.99 9.67 26.26
N PRO A 300 -27.53 8.47 25.87
CA PRO A 300 -28.29 7.24 26.01
C PRO A 300 -28.86 7.09 27.42
N ASP A 301 -30.13 6.82 27.54
CA ASP A 301 -30.81 6.75 28.81
C ASP A 301 -31.47 5.37 29.02
N ARG A 302 -30.95 4.63 29.97
CA ARG A 302 -31.44 3.32 30.38
C ARG A 302 -32.07 3.33 31.79
N SER A 303 -32.48 4.51 32.29
CA SER A 303 -33.01 4.68 33.64
C SER A 303 -34.31 3.93 33.90
N ASN A 304 -35.07 3.59 32.89
CA ASN A 304 -36.30 2.79 33.00
C ASN A 304 -36.49 1.84 31.83
N PRO A 305 -37.36 0.80 31.95
CA PRO A 305 -37.55 -0.22 30.92
C PRO A 305 -38.05 0.28 29.55
N GLN A 306 -38.81 1.38 29.53
CA GLN A 306 -39.32 1.95 28.28
C GLN A 306 -38.20 2.62 27.51
N ARG A 307 -37.35 3.40 28.19
CA ARG A 307 -36.18 4.07 27.57
C ARG A 307 -35.14 3.05 27.14
N SER A 308 -34.90 2.02 27.98
CA SER A 308 -34.01 0.91 27.57
C SER A 308 -34.47 0.24 26.28
N LYS A 309 -35.79 0.04 26.06
CA LYS A 309 -36.28 -0.52 24.80
C LYS A 309 -36.02 0.38 23.59
N VAL A 310 -36.02 1.71 23.77
CA VAL A 310 -35.69 2.65 22.69
C VAL A 310 -34.20 2.53 22.35
N GLU A 311 -33.33 2.53 23.35
CA GLU A 311 -31.89 2.38 23.17
C GLU A 311 -31.53 1.02 22.55
N ASP A 312 -32.20 -0.05 22.94
CA ASP A 312 -31.99 -1.39 22.35
C ASP A 312 -32.39 -1.43 20.86
N ARG A 313 -33.46 -0.74 20.52
CA ARG A 313 -33.86 -0.62 19.10
C ARG A 313 -32.87 0.20 18.28
N LEU A 314 -32.41 1.33 18.82
CA LEU A 314 -31.41 2.15 18.15
C LEU A 314 -30.10 1.36 17.92
N ASN A 315 -29.63 0.67 18.95
CA ASN A 315 -28.43 -0.16 18.83
C ASN A 315 -28.57 -1.35 17.85
N ALA A 316 -29.79 -1.79 17.57
CA ALA A 316 -30.03 -2.88 16.62
C ALA A 316 -29.95 -2.40 15.14
N TYR A 317 -29.87 -1.09 14.90
CA TYR A 317 -29.70 -0.49 13.56
C TYR A 317 -28.25 -0.08 13.27
N ILE A 318 -27.34 -0.17 14.22
CA ILE A 318 -25.90 0.08 14.10
C ILE A 318 -25.17 -1.26 13.92
#